data_841e5a9e5e001febab19bb91d12562db
#
_entry.id   841e5a9e5e001febab19bb91d12562db
#
_cell.length_a   1.000
_cell.length_b   1.000
_cell.length_c   1.000
_cell.angle_alpha   90.00
_cell.angle_beta   90.00
_cell.angle_gamma   90.00
#
_symmetry.space_group_name_H-M   'P 1'
#
loop_
_entity.id
_entity.type
_entity.pdbx_description
1 polymer ?
#
loop_
_entity_poly.entity_id
_entity_poly.type
_entity_poly.pdbx_seq_one_letter_code
_entity_poly.pdbx_strand_id
1 'polypeptide(L)'
;MNEVQKKQGNQTEEGWGLEKLSYPEGLGYISARWDLCVGCGHCEVACSMFHYGTINRELSRIRIFRYVLPLPKSVQNVCSQCPERERECQKACPVDPPVIHYDEELKHMVVNEDECLGSDCGECREACPADIPRFYPPDNNFAMVCDLCEKDGQRRPQCVEICPTQALEYLKPNIPHHLERIHPDEKAASFARRLYPLPKDRVIRLPEEIFGGK
;
A
#
# COMPACT_ATOMS: atom_id res chain seq x y z
N MET A 1 39.31 20.36 11.49
CA MET A 1 38.13 20.26 10.59
C MET A 1 38.19 18.89 9.98
N ASN A 2 37.31 18.01 10.44
CA ASN A 2 37.47 16.56 10.39
C ASN A 2 36.99 15.93 9.09
N GLU A 3 37.78 14.98 8.60
CA GLU A 3 37.60 14.14 7.41
C GLU A 3 36.44 13.12 7.47
N VAL A 4 35.41 13.37 8.29
CA VAL A 4 34.29 12.43 8.47
C VAL A 4 33.14 12.64 7.47
N GLN A 5 33.18 13.68 6.61
CA GLN A 5 32.08 14.01 5.69
C GLN A 5 32.27 13.53 4.25
N LYS A 6 33.18 12.60 3.98
CA LYS A 6 33.41 12.10 2.59
C LYS A 6 33.23 10.60 2.42
N LYS A 7 32.23 9.99 3.07
CA LYS A 7 31.81 8.60 2.76
C LYS A 7 30.29 8.45 2.76
N GLN A 8 29.57 9.35 2.11
CA GLN A 8 28.28 9.04 1.52
C GLN A 8 28.52 8.61 0.06
N GLY A 9 29.20 7.48 -0.08
CA GLY A 9 29.36 6.79 -1.34
C GLY A 9 28.08 6.06 -1.68
N ASN A 10 27.43 6.54 -2.71
CA ASN A 10 26.81 5.78 -3.79
C ASN A 10 26.58 4.28 -3.47
N GLN A 11 25.55 3.96 -2.69
CA GLN A 11 25.01 2.61 -2.66
C GLN A 11 23.92 2.53 -3.74
N THR A 12 24.39 2.54 -4.97
CA THR A 12 23.63 2.26 -6.17
C THR A 12 23.33 0.76 -6.28
N GLU A 13 22.07 0.43 -6.35
CA GLU A 13 21.42 -0.47 -7.33
C GLU A 13 21.86 -1.94 -7.49
N GLU A 14 22.81 -2.50 -6.77
CA GLU A 14 23.29 -3.86 -7.00
C GLU A 14 22.85 -4.92 -5.98
N GLY A 15 21.77 -4.70 -5.24
CA GLY A 15 21.41 -5.58 -4.11
C GLY A 15 20.26 -6.57 -4.31
N TRP A 16 19.41 -6.46 -5.33
CA TRP A 16 18.13 -7.17 -5.31
C TRP A 16 17.80 -8.05 -6.52
N GLY A 17 18.68 -8.21 -7.50
CA GLY A 17 18.56 -9.22 -8.56
C GLY A 17 17.20 -9.27 -9.29
N LEU A 18 16.47 -8.16 -9.32
CA LEU A 18 15.22 -8.04 -10.05
C LEU A 18 15.53 -7.57 -11.47
N GLU A 19 15.32 -8.43 -12.45
CA GLU A 19 15.30 -8.03 -13.85
C GLU A 19 14.38 -6.84 -14.01
N LYS A 20 14.84 -5.80 -14.70
CA LYS A 20 14.03 -4.61 -15.04
C LYS A 20 12.89 -5.05 -15.95
N LEU A 21 11.76 -5.40 -15.36
CA LEU A 21 10.53 -5.56 -16.13
C LEU A 21 10.17 -4.17 -16.67
N SER A 22 10.06 -4.04 -18.01
CA SER A 22 9.63 -2.79 -18.63
C SER A 22 8.15 -2.57 -18.40
N TYR A 23 7.80 -1.57 -17.61
CA TYR A 23 6.42 -1.12 -17.45
C TYR A 23 6.16 0.14 -18.26
N PRO A 24 4.90 0.40 -18.65
CA PRO A 24 4.55 1.61 -19.38
C PRO A 24 4.96 2.86 -18.60
N GLU A 25 5.50 3.84 -19.28
CA GLU A 25 5.82 5.14 -18.70
C GLU A 25 4.56 5.76 -18.08
N GLY A 26 4.65 6.21 -16.85
CA GLY A 26 3.62 7.02 -16.20
C GLY A 26 2.96 6.47 -14.93
N LEU A 27 3.18 5.21 -14.56
CA LEU A 27 2.65 4.64 -13.33
C LEU A 27 3.54 5.00 -12.13
N GLY A 28 3.16 6.05 -11.39
CA GLY A 28 3.75 6.30 -10.08
C GLY A 28 3.07 5.43 -9.00
N TYR A 29 3.80 5.04 -7.97
CA TYR A 29 3.23 4.36 -6.80
C TYR A 29 4.00 4.69 -5.53
N ILE A 30 3.42 4.35 -4.38
CA ILE A 30 4.08 4.50 -3.08
C ILE A 30 4.70 3.16 -2.71
N SER A 31 6.01 3.14 -2.61
CA SER A 31 6.78 2.01 -2.08
C SER A 31 6.87 2.10 -0.57
N ALA A 32 6.72 0.97 0.10
CA ALA A 32 6.68 0.86 1.55
C ALA A 32 7.87 0.06 2.08
N ARG A 33 8.79 0.76 2.73
CA ARG A 33 9.90 0.16 3.48
C ARG A 33 9.45 -0.16 4.90
N TRP A 34 8.82 -1.30 5.05
CA TRP A 34 8.25 -1.77 6.31
C TRP A 34 9.31 -2.09 7.39
N ASP A 35 10.57 -2.32 7.01
CA ASP A 35 11.72 -2.43 7.91
C ASP A 35 12.02 -1.12 8.66
N LEU A 36 11.66 0.02 8.08
CA LEU A 36 11.83 1.35 8.69
C LEU A 36 10.57 1.85 9.38
N CYS A 37 9.43 1.19 9.21
CA CYS A 37 8.16 1.63 9.77
C CYS A 37 8.09 1.41 11.28
N VAL A 38 7.88 2.48 12.03
CA VAL A 38 7.69 2.46 13.49
C VAL A 38 6.23 2.48 13.92
N GLY A 39 5.30 2.44 12.96
CA GLY A 39 3.86 2.38 13.25
C GLY A 39 3.26 3.66 13.84
N CYS A 40 3.88 4.80 13.69
CA CYS A 40 3.46 6.07 14.30
C CYS A 40 2.07 6.56 13.83
N GLY A 41 1.64 6.19 12.60
CA GLY A 41 0.32 6.57 12.06
C GLY A 41 0.23 7.96 11.45
N HIS A 42 1.32 8.75 11.38
CA HIS A 42 1.32 10.07 10.75
C HIS A 42 0.82 10.03 9.30
N CYS A 43 1.17 9.00 8.54
CA CYS A 43 0.71 8.81 7.17
C CYS A 43 -0.81 8.66 7.07
N GLU A 44 -1.44 7.96 8.02
CA GLU A 44 -2.91 7.80 8.07
C GLU A 44 -3.58 9.14 8.40
N VAL A 45 -3.02 9.89 9.33
CA VAL A 45 -3.51 11.24 9.71
C VAL A 45 -3.36 12.21 8.55
N ALA A 46 -2.20 12.29 7.93
CA ALA A 46 -1.96 13.19 6.80
C ALA A 46 -2.87 12.89 5.61
N CYS A 47 -3.11 11.62 5.32
CA CYS A 47 -4.02 11.19 4.27
C CYS A 47 -5.46 11.63 4.55
N SER A 48 -5.99 11.40 5.75
CA SER A 48 -7.35 11.82 6.10
C SER A 48 -7.51 13.35 6.16
N MET A 49 -6.48 14.05 6.62
CA MET A 49 -6.48 15.52 6.62
C MET A 49 -6.50 16.10 5.19
N PHE A 50 -5.73 15.52 4.28
CA PHE A 50 -5.69 15.98 2.89
C PHE A 50 -7.03 15.79 2.18
N HIS A 51 -7.64 14.60 2.32
CA HIS A 51 -8.86 14.26 1.58
C HIS A 51 -10.15 14.79 2.23
N TYR A 52 -10.19 14.85 3.56
CA TYR A 52 -11.42 15.12 4.30
C TYR A 52 -11.31 16.25 5.31
N GLY A 53 -10.15 16.88 5.47
CA GLY A 53 -9.94 17.97 6.42
C GLY A 53 -10.09 17.56 7.90
N THR A 54 -10.06 16.27 8.20
CA THR A 54 -10.28 15.74 9.55
C THR A 54 -9.28 14.68 9.94
N ILE A 55 -8.97 14.57 11.23
CA ILE A 55 -8.12 13.51 11.77
C ILE A 55 -8.99 12.28 12.06
N ASN A 56 -9.10 11.43 11.07
CA ASN A 56 -9.78 10.16 11.20
C ASN A 56 -9.05 9.07 10.39
N ARG A 57 -8.43 8.13 11.08
CA ARG A 57 -7.65 7.05 10.44
C ARG A 57 -8.51 6.13 9.57
N GLU A 58 -9.80 6.02 9.85
CA GLU A 58 -10.71 5.21 9.01
C GLU A 58 -10.95 5.83 7.63
N LEU A 59 -10.82 7.14 7.50
CA LEU A 59 -10.89 7.88 6.24
C LEU A 59 -9.56 7.87 5.45
N SER A 60 -8.55 7.20 5.95
CA SER A 60 -7.25 7.14 5.28
C SER A 60 -7.23 6.08 4.19
N ARG A 61 -6.64 6.42 3.04
CA ARG A 61 -6.41 5.54 1.90
C ARG A 61 -5.12 4.71 2.03
N ILE A 62 -4.33 4.98 3.07
CA ILE A 62 -3.19 4.16 3.53
C ILE A 62 -3.49 3.64 4.92
N ARG A 63 -3.10 2.39 5.22
CA ARG A 63 -3.28 1.78 6.54
C ARG A 63 -1.98 1.23 7.09
N ILE A 64 -1.86 1.28 8.43
CA ILE A 64 -0.78 0.66 9.16
C ILE A 64 -1.32 -0.51 9.97
N PHE A 65 -0.92 -1.71 9.58
CA PHE A 65 -1.19 -2.92 10.34
C PHE A 65 -0.07 -3.10 11.37
N ARG A 66 -0.45 -3.22 12.63
CA ARG A 66 0.48 -3.34 13.77
C ARG A 66 0.39 -4.74 14.34
N TYR A 67 1.44 -5.49 14.17
CA TYR A 67 1.57 -6.85 14.70
C TYR A 67 2.40 -6.82 15.97
N VAL A 68 1.97 -7.57 16.98
CA VAL A 68 2.67 -7.70 18.28
C VAL A 68 3.45 -9.00 18.32
N LEU A 69 2.87 -10.07 17.78
CA LEU A 69 3.46 -11.40 17.76
C LEU A 69 3.54 -11.92 16.29
N PRO A 70 4.54 -12.73 15.96
CA PRO A 70 5.66 -13.20 16.80
C PRO A 70 6.73 -12.13 17.03
N LEU A 71 6.64 -10.98 16.34
CA LEU A 71 7.52 -9.84 16.46
C LEU A 71 6.72 -8.55 16.33
N PRO A 72 7.03 -7.54 17.16
CA PRO A 72 6.44 -6.22 16.99
C PRO A 72 6.86 -5.64 15.64
N LYS A 73 5.89 -5.51 14.73
CA LYS A 73 6.11 -5.02 13.37
C LYS A 73 4.93 -4.19 12.89
N SER A 74 5.24 -3.15 12.18
CA SER A 74 4.24 -2.33 11.49
C SER A 74 4.43 -2.44 9.98
N VAL A 75 3.33 -2.70 9.27
CA VAL A 75 3.30 -2.87 7.82
C VAL A 75 2.35 -1.83 7.22
N GLN A 76 2.85 -1.06 6.29
CA GLN A 76 2.03 -0.13 5.52
C GLN A 76 1.28 -0.90 4.43
N ASN A 77 0.03 -0.50 4.20
CA ASN A 77 -0.80 -1.01 3.14
C ASN A 77 -1.42 0.15 2.37
N VAL A 78 -1.07 0.28 1.10
CA VAL A 78 -1.49 1.37 0.22
C VAL A 78 -1.61 0.83 -1.21
N CYS A 79 -2.47 1.44 -2.02
CA CYS A 79 -2.67 1.00 -3.40
C CYS A 79 -1.37 1.05 -4.21
N SER A 80 -1.02 -0.08 -4.82
CA SER A 80 0.19 -0.25 -5.62
C SER A 80 0.06 0.28 -7.05
N GLN A 81 -1.08 0.88 -7.43
CA GLN A 81 -1.33 1.37 -8.78
C GLN A 81 -1.02 0.29 -9.84
N CYS A 82 -1.64 -0.87 -9.71
CA CYS A 82 -1.33 -2.06 -10.50
C CYS A 82 -1.35 -1.80 -12.01
N PRO A 83 -0.47 -2.46 -12.80
CA PRO A 83 -0.53 -2.41 -14.25
C PRO A 83 -1.85 -3.02 -14.76
N GLU A 84 -2.28 -2.64 -15.95
CA GLU A 84 -3.58 -2.99 -16.54
C GLU A 84 -3.94 -4.47 -16.41
N ARG A 85 -3.00 -5.37 -16.75
CA ARG A 85 -3.20 -6.82 -16.68
C ARG A 85 -3.47 -7.35 -15.27
N GLU A 86 -3.18 -6.57 -14.23
CA GLU A 86 -3.18 -6.96 -12.82
C GLU A 86 -4.16 -6.13 -11.97
N ARG A 87 -5.03 -5.34 -12.61
CA ARG A 87 -6.07 -4.52 -11.96
C ARG A 87 -7.30 -5.37 -11.64
N GLU A 88 -7.16 -6.33 -10.75
CA GLU A 88 -8.25 -7.25 -10.42
C GLU A 88 -9.46 -6.52 -9.82
N CYS A 89 -9.24 -5.46 -9.06
CA CYS A 89 -10.31 -4.62 -8.51
C CYS A 89 -11.17 -3.95 -9.60
N GLN A 90 -10.56 -3.51 -10.71
CA GLN A 90 -11.27 -2.94 -11.84
C GLN A 90 -12.05 -4.00 -12.60
N LYS A 91 -11.46 -5.18 -12.82
CA LYS A 91 -12.09 -6.29 -13.52
C LYS A 91 -13.29 -6.88 -12.77
N ALA A 92 -13.20 -6.88 -11.44
CA ALA A 92 -14.25 -7.40 -10.57
C ALA A 92 -15.42 -6.44 -10.37
N CYS A 93 -15.32 -5.18 -10.81
CA CYS A 93 -16.39 -4.22 -10.65
C CYS A 93 -17.61 -4.63 -11.49
N PRO A 94 -18.80 -4.82 -10.87
CA PRO A 94 -20.00 -5.26 -11.61
C PRO A 94 -20.69 -4.12 -12.38
N VAL A 95 -20.29 -2.87 -12.17
CA VAL A 95 -20.83 -1.71 -12.87
C VAL A 95 -20.11 -1.55 -14.20
N ASP A 96 -20.83 -1.22 -15.26
CA ASP A 96 -20.29 -1.02 -16.61
C ASP A 96 -20.64 0.41 -17.12
N PRO A 97 -19.63 1.27 -17.35
CA PRO A 97 -18.19 1.03 -17.17
C PRO A 97 -17.77 0.90 -15.69
N PRO A 98 -16.64 0.22 -15.40
CA PRO A 98 -16.19 0.04 -14.02
C PRO A 98 -15.98 1.35 -13.28
N VAL A 99 -16.65 1.53 -12.13
CA VAL A 99 -16.55 2.76 -11.32
C VAL A 99 -15.17 2.90 -10.66
N ILE A 100 -14.49 1.80 -10.42
CA ILE A 100 -13.07 1.77 -10.00
C ILE A 100 -12.22 1.44 -11.21
N HIS A 101 -11.45 2.40 -11.67
CA HIS A 101 -10.65 2.24 -12.89
C HIS A 101 -9.36 3.07 -12.82
N TYR A 102 -8.45 2.81 -13.74
CA TYR A 102 -7.26 3.62 -13.92
C TYR A 102 -7.56 4.73 -14.92
N ASP A 103 -7.32 5.95 -14.51
CA ASP A 103 -7.47 7.12 -15.38
C ASP A 103 -6.17 7.35 -16.15
N GLU A 104 -6.26 7.34 -17.48
CA GLU A 104 -5.09 7.47 -18.37
C GLU A 104 -4.57 8.92 -18.46
N GLU A 105 -5.37 9.91 -18.12
CA GLU A 105 -4.95 11.31 -18.06
C GLU A 105 -4.31 11.62 -16.71
N LEU A 106 -4.99 11.22 -15.64
CA LEU A 106 -4.53 11.40 -14.27
C LEU A 106 -3.40 10.42 -13.87
N LYS A 107 -3.23 9.31 -14.61
CA LYS A 107 -2.20 8.30 -14.36
C LYS A 107 -2.23 7.69 -12.95
N HIS A 108 -3.42 7.45 -12.42
CA HIS A 108 -3.65 6.74 -11.16
C HIS A 108 -5.05 6.09 -11.13
N MET A 109 -5.29 5.26 -10.11
CA MET A 109 -6.60 4.67 -9.87
C MET A 109 -7.57 5.74 -9.36
N VAL A 110 -8.77 5.78 -9.94
CA VAL A 110 -9.88 6.64 -9.54
C VAL A 110 -11.12 5.82 -9.23
N VAL A 111 -12.07 6.42 -8.52
CA VAL A 111 -13.37 5.83 -8.23
C VAL A 111 -14.44 6.87 -8.51
N ASN A 112 -15.44 6.50 -9.31
CA ASN A 112 -16.67 7.29 -9.41
C ASN A 112 -17.53 7.02 -8.17
N GLU A 113 -17.50 7.96 -7.22
CA GLU A 113 -18.13 7.81 -5.91
C GLU A 113 -19.64 7.69 -6.00
N ASP A 114 -20.27 8.44 -6.93
CA ASP A 114 -21.71 8.53 -7.08
C ASP A 114 -22.35 7.23 -7.63
N GLU A 115 -21.60 6.47 -8.42
CA GLU A 115 -22.07 5.23 -9.03
C GLU A 115 -21.60 3.98 -8.28
N CYS A 116 -20.76 4.13 -7.26
CA CYS A 116 -20.25 3.00 -6.50
C CYS A 116 -21.33 2.37 -5.63
N LEU A 117 -21.50 1.05 -5.73
CA LEU A 117 -22.49 0.28 -4.95
C LEU A 117 -22.07 0.11 -3.46
N GLY A 118 -20.88 0.57 -3.09
CA GLY A 118 -20.43 0.58 -1.72
C GLY A 118 -20.06 -0.79 -1.14
N SER A 119 -20.07 -0.86 0.18
CA SER A 119 -19.67 -2.05 0.94
C SER A 119 -20.57 -3.27 0.73
N ASP A 120 -21.82 -3.05 0.32
CA ASP A 120 -22.76 -4.15 0.09
C ASP A 120 -22.39 -4.97 -1.15
N CYS A 121 -21.64 -4.35 -2.08
CA CYS A 121 -21.04 -5.03 -3.21
C CYS A 121 -19.69 -5.68 -2.83
N GLY A 122 -18.71 -4.87 -2.42
CA GLY A 122 -17.40 -5.32 -1.93
C GLY A 122 -16.48 -6.03 -2.92
N GLU A 123 -16.91 -6.36 -4.13
CA GLU A 123 -16.19 -7.21 -5.11
C GLU A 123 -14.77 -6.75 -5.42
N CYS A 124 -14.56 -5.44 -5.54
CA CYS A 124 -13.23 -4.88 -5.81
C CYS A 124 -12.24 -5.10 -4.65
N ARG A 125 -12.75 -5.16 -3.42
CA ARG A 125 -11.94 -5.47 -2.24
C ARG A 125 -11.58 -6.94 -2.18
N GLU A 126 -12.54 -7.82 -2.41
CA GLU A 126 -12.33 -9.27 -2.41
C GLU A 126 -11.37 -9.70 -3.51
N ALA A 127 -11.44 -9.07 -4.67
CA ALA A 127 -10.54 -9.33 -5.78
C ALA A 127 -9.13 -8.78 -5.58
N CYS A 128 -8.93 -7.80 -4.69
CA CYS A 128 -7.63 -7.18 -4.47
C CYS A 128 -6.72 -8.08 -3.63
N PRO A 129 -5.57 -8.55 -4.14
CA PRO A 129 -4.69 -9.44 -3.38
C PRO A 129 -4.09 -8.79 -2.12
N ALA A 130 -4.16 -7.46 -2.01
CA ALA A 130 -3.66 -6.69 -0.86
C ALA A 130 -4.78 -6.14 0.03
N ASP A 131 -6.06 -6.47 -0.22
CA ASP A 131 -7.22 -5.97 0.54
C ASP A 131 -7.23 -4.44 0.67
N ILE A 132 -6.94 -3.73 -0.46
CA ILE A 132 -6.74 -2.28 -0.45
C ILE A 132 -8.05 -1.49 -0.48
N PRO A 133 -9.02 -1.72 -1.42
CA PRO A 133 -10.24 -0.95 -1.45
C PRO A 133 -11.00 -1.10 -0.13
N ARG A 134 -11.37 0.04 0.46
CA ARG A 134 -12.09 0.09 1.73
C ARG A 134 -13.31 0.96 1.57
N PHE A 135 -14.28 0.75 2.43
CA PHE A 135 -15.55 1.44 2.40
C PHE A 135 -15.75 2.20 3.71
N TYR A 136 -15.81 3.50 3.63
CA TYR A 136 -16.07 4.41 4.73
C TYR A 136 -16.18 5.85 4.18
N PRO A 137 -17.01 6.72 4.71
CA PRO A 137 -17.93 6.53 5.85
C PRO A 137 -19.22 5.80 5.49
N PRO A 138 -20.00 5.34 6.50
CA PRO A 138 -21.27 4.65 6.25
C PRO A 138 -22.27 5.43 5.42
N ASP A 139 -22.29 6.76 5.57
CA ASP A 139 -23.22 7.64 4.86
C ASP A 139 -22.80 7.96 3.41
N ASN A 140 -21.53 7.72 3.07
CA ASN A 140 -20.97 7.91 1.74
C ASN A 140 -20.07 6.74 1.39
N ASN A 141 -20.70 5.59 1.24
CA ASN A 141 -20.08 4.28 1.24
C ASN A 141 -19.58 3.91 -0.15
N PHE A 142 -18.44 4.41 -0.55
CA PHE A 142 -17.76 4.07 -1.81
C PHE A 142 -16.37 3.46 -1.56
N ALA A 143 -15.82 2.84 -2.59
CA ALA A 143 -14.50 2.23 -2.53
C ALA A 143 -13.40 3.30 -2.47
N MET A 144 -12.64 3.34 -1.38
CA MET A 144 -11.50 4.25 -1.22
C MET A 144 -10.21 3.59 -1.69
N VAL A 145 -9.54 4.20 -2.65
CA VAL A 145 -8.20 3.82 -3.14
C VAL A 145 -7.27 5.02 -3.12
N CYS A 146 -5.96 4.78 -3.13
CA CYS A 146 -4.97 5.86 -3.19
C CYS A 146 -4.95 6.50 -4.57
N ASP A 147 -5.12 7.82 -4.62
CA ASP A 147 -5.03 8.68 -5.79
C ASP A 147 -3.70 9.45 -5.87
N LEU A 148 -2.72 9.05 -5.07
CA LEU A 148 -1.40 9.68 -4.97
C LEU A 148 -1.45 11.16 -4.50
N CYS A 149 -2.54 11.56 -3.85
CA CYS A 149 -2.83 12.96 -3.46
C CYS A 149 -2.69 13.90 -4.65
N GLU A 150 -3.23 13.50 -5.81
CA GLU A 150 -3.26 14.32 -6.99
C GLU A 150 -4.16 15.54 -6.75
N LYS A 151 -3.66 16.72 -7.08
CA LYS A 151 -4.41 17.97 -7.08
C LYS A 151 -3.82 18.91 -8.11
N ASP A 152 -4.69 19.44 -8.99
CA ASP A 152 -4.32 20.41 -10.01
C ASP A 152 -3.15 19.93 -10.92
N GLY A 153 -3.13 18.64 -11.26
CA GLY A 153 -2.08 18.03 -12.08
C GLY A 153 -0.77 17.77 -11.32
N GLN A 154 -0.71 18.04 -10.01
CA GLN A 154 0.46 17.79 -9.18
C GLN A 154 0.18 16.66 -8.19
N ARG A 155 1.14 15.76 -8.07
CA ARG A 155 1.11 14.66 -7.11
C ARG A 155 2.07 14.94 -5.97
N ARG A 156 1.50 15.01 -4.76
CA ARG A 156 2.27 15.24 -3.55
C ARG A 156 1.77 14.29 -2.46
N PRO A 157 2.17 13.00 -2.51
CA PRO A 157 1.71 12.03 -1.53
C PRO A 157 2.04 12.46 -0.11
N GLN A 158 1.04 12.93 0.63
CA GLN A 158 1.21 13.50 1.97
C GLN A 158 1.77 12.49 2.96
N CYS A 159 1.43 11.21 2.77
CA CYS A 159 1.97 10.13 3.58
C CYS A 159 3.49 9.95 3.43
N VAL A 160 4.04 10.25 2.25
CA VAL A 160 5.49 10.22 1.99
C VAL A 160 6.16 11.42 2.63
N GLU A 161 5.61 12.62 2.41
CA GLU A 161 6.18 13.87 2.94
C GLU A 161 6.26 13.89 4.47
N ILE A 162 5.23 13.35 5.14
CA ILE A 162 5.16 13.38 6.61
C ILE A 162 5.91 12.24 7.29
N CYS A 163 6.38 11.23 6.57
CA CYS A 163 6.96 10.04 7.17
C CYS A 163 8.29 10.33 7.87
N PRO A 164 8.37 10.29 9.22
CA PRO A 164 9.57 10.71 9.95
C PRO A 164 10.74 9.74 9.78
N THR A 165 10.46 8.49 9.43
CA THR A 165 11.48 7.46 9.21
C THR A 165 11.78 7.22 7.73
N GLN A 166 11.14 7.99 6.84
CA GLN A 166 11.27 7.80 5.38
C GLN A 166 10.95 6.36 4.93
N ALA A 167 10.02 5.73 5.65
CA ALA A 167 9.58 4.37 5.34
C ALA A 167 8.64 4.31 4.13
N LEU A 168 8.24 5.45 3.58
CA LEU A 168 7.42 5.57 2.38
C LEU A 168 8.18 6.41 1.35
N GLU A 169 8.17 5.96 0.11
CA GLU A 169 8.83 6.62 -1.01
C GLU A 169 7.89 6.64 -2.21
N TYR A 170 7.83 7.78 -2.92
CA TYR A 170 7.12 7.88 -4.18
C TYR A 170 8.07 7.61 -5.34
N LEU A 171 7.82 6.57 -6.08
CA LEU A 171 8.65 6.10 -7.17
C LEU A 171 7.98 6.32 -8.53
N LYS A 172 8.76 6.74 -9.54
CA LYS A 172 8.35 7.02 -10.93
C LYS A 172 9.36 6.47 -11.93
N PRO A 173 8.90 5.96 -13.08
CA PRO A 173 7.77 5.06 -13.31
C PRO A 173 8.07 3.73 -12.61
N ASN A 174 7.05 2.97 -12.23
CA ASN A 174 7.36 1.92 -11.29
C ASN A 174 6.63 0.61 -11.43
N ILE A 175 7.40 -0.41 -11.08
CA ILE A 175 6.93 -1.76 -10.85
C ILE A 175 6.72 -1.89 -9.36
N PRO A 176 5.48 -2.01 -8.87
CA PRO A 176 5.27 -2.36 -7.49
C PRO A 176 6.01 -3.65 -7.19
N HIS A 177 6.91 -3.60 -6.21
CA HIS A 177 7.53 -4.82 -5.72
C HIS A 177 6.41 -5.81 -5.35
N HIS A 178 6.56 -7.09 -5.71
CA HIS A 178 5.51 -8.10 -5.46
C HIS A 178 5.01 -8.10 -4.00
N LEU A 179 5.87 -7.72 -3.04
CA LEU A 179 5.50 -7.57 -1.64
C LEU A 179 4.52 -6.43 -1.37
N GLU A 180 4.43 -5.43 -2.22
CA GLU A 180 3.45 -4.34 -2.10
C GLU A 180 2.03 -4.81 -2.40
N ARG A 181 1.90 -5.91 -3.15
CA ARG A 181 0.66 -6.47 -3.66
C ARG A 181 0.17 -7.70 -2.90
N ILE A 182 0.77 -7.99 -1.77
CA ILE A 182 0.32 -9.09 -0.91
C ILE A 182 -0.40 -8.57 0.33
N HIS A 183 -1.21 -9.41 0.90
CA HIS A 183 -1.93 -9.10 2.14
C HIS A 183 -0.97 -8.70 3.27
N PRO A 184 -1.33 -7.72 4.13
CA PRO A 184 -0.47 -7.28 5.23
C PRO A 184 0.03 -8.41 6.14
N ASP A 185 -0.80 -9.42 6.42
CA ASP A 185 -0.43 -10.55 7.25
C ASP A 185 0.69 -11.39 6.61
N GLU A 186 0.66 -11.55 5.29
CA GLU A 186 1.73 -12.25 4.55
C GLU A 186 3.01 -11.43 4.53
N LYS A 187 2.92 -10.09 4.45
CA LYS A 187 4.08 -9.20 4.59
C LYS A 187 4.74 -9.40 5.94
N ALA A 188 3.97 -9.41 7.02
CA ALA A 188 4.46 -9.62 8.38
C ALA A 188 5.08 -11.02 8.56
N ALA A 189 4.42 -12.06 8.06
CA ALA A 189 4.91 -13.44 8.12
C ALA A 189 6.20 -13.63 7.31
N SER A 190 6.33 -12.98 6.16
CA SER A 190 7.55 -13.01 5.34
C SER A 190 8.74 -12.40 6.08
N PHE A 191 8.52 -11.30 6.79
CA PHE A 191 9.55 -10.68 7.60
C PHE A 191 9.99 -11.56 8.77
N ALA A 192 9.04 -12.12 9.51
CA ALA A 192 9.32 -13.01 10.62
C ALA A 192 10.19 -14.21 10.17
N ARG A 193 9.89 -14.79 9.01
CA ARG A 193 10.69 -15.89 8.43
C ARG A 193 12.13 -15.49 8.09
N ARG A 194 12.39 -14.23 7.72
CA ARG A 194 13.74 -13.74 7.44
C ARG A 194 14.58 -13.53 8.70
N LEU A 195 13.96 -13.02 9.77
CA LEU A 195 14.66 -12.76 11.03
C LEU A 195 14.90 -14.02 11.85
N TYR A 196 13.98 -14.98 11.76
CA TYR A 196 14.06 -16.27 12.45
C TYR A 196 13.96 -17.39 11.41
N PRO A 197 15.05 -17.70 10.70
CA PRO A 197 15.07 -18.89 9.86
C PRO A 197 14.86 -20.11 10.77
N LEU A 198 13.62 -20.62 10.77
CA LEU A 198 13.30 -21.83 11.49
C LEU A 198 14.15 -22.98 10.90
N PRO A 199 14.72 -23.86 11.73
CA PRO A 199 15.31 -25.10 11.28
C PRO A 199 14.31 -25.81 10.39
N LYS A 200 14.77 -26.36 9.25
CA LYS A 200 13.90 -26.97 8.23
C LYS A 200 13.02 -28.13 8.77
N ASP A 201 13.34 -28.62 9.94
CA ASP A 201 12.70 -29.71 10.65
C ASP A 201 11.66 -29.28 11.72
N ARG A 202 11.53 -27.97 11.98
CA ARG A 202 10.49 -27.46 12.88
C ARG A 202 9.44 -26.65 12.12
N VAL A 203 8.43 -27.35 11.67
CA VAL A 203 7.17 -26.71 11.26
C VAL A 203 6.43 -26.29 12.53
N ILE A 204 6.60 -25.06 12.97
CA ILE A 204 5.67 -24.48 13.97
C ILE A 204 4.35 -24.27 13.21
N ARG A 205 3.43 -25.21 13.37
CA ARG A 205 2.02 -24.97 13.03
C ARG A 205 1.53 -23.94 14.06
N LEU A 206 1.37 -22.70 13.62
CA LEU A 206 0.62 -21.71 14.40
C LEU A 206 -0.80 -22.29 14.54
N PRO A 207 -1.37 -22.32 15.75
CA PRO A 207 -2.74 -22.78 15.91
C PRO A 207 -3.66 -21.96 14.99
N GLU A 208 -4.49 -22.62 14.20
CA GLU A 208 -5.48 -21.98 13.31
C GLU A 208 -6.43 -21.06 14.09
N GLU A 209 -6.52 -21.24 15.39
CA GLU A 209 -7.31 -20.44 16.32
C GLU A 209 -6.82 -19.00 16.51
N ILE A 210 -5.58 -18.66 16.12
CA ILE A 210 -5.04 -17.29 16.27
C ILE A 210 -5.50 -16.39 15.11
N PHE A 211 -5.85 -16.97 13.96
CA PHE A 211 -6.27 -16.26 12.76
C PHE A 211 -7.69 -16.61 12.29
N GLY A 212 -8.37 -17.47 13.00
CA GLY A 212 -9.71 -17.94 12.71
C GLY A 212 -10.79 -17.06 13.32
N GLY A 213 -10.96 -15.87 12.79
CA GLY A 213 -12.15 -15.06 13.03
C GLY A 213 -12.80 -14.73 11.69
N LYS A 214 -13.84 -15.48 11.33
CA LYS A 214 -14.82 -15.06 10.30
C LYS A 214 -15.60 -13.86 10.81
#